data_56b11ab63f52978f20e5d3ad9b012d0b
#
_entry.id   56b11ab63f52978f20e5d3ad9b012d0b
#
_cell.length_a   1.000
_cell.length_b   1.000
_cell.length_c   1.000
_cell.angle_alpha   90.00
_cell.angle_beta   90.00
_cell.angle_gamma   90.00
#
_symmetry.space_group_name_H-M   'P 1'
#
loop_
_entity.id
_entity.type
_entity.pdbx_description
1 polymer ?
#
loop_
_entity_poly.entity_id
_entity_poly.type
_entity_poly.pdbx_seq_one_letter_code
_entity_poly.pdbx_strand_id
1 'polypeptide(L)'
;MLDKRTIRCDLAIDMAEAEGLGSKIESDIVSGKYGVKREVITIKNQADEERTGVKRGRYVTLTRRGVYAESDDEKIYFQRCLAKAIRETVDFLGLDSDITTLVLGLGNGYMTSDALGKNVCEGIITTRRPGESIKNDIDKIKEVCAFHANVCGVTGVESSEVARGLVNEIKPDLVICADSLCAFRADRIGRSYQITTRGIKAGSGAGNTTGKMAGNTTGKTAGKSAGKEISEETLGVPVVAIGVPFV
;
A
#
# COMPACT_ATOMS: atom_id res chain seq x y z
N MET A 1 -11.89 28.15 8.19
CA MET A 1 -11.86 27.17 7.09
C MET A 1 -10.42 26.65 7.02
N LEU A 2 -10.15 25.43 7.45
CA LEU A 2 -8.82 24.82 7.33
C LEU A 2 -8.49 24.67 5.84
N ASP A 3 -7.31 25.14 5.43
CA ASP A 3 -6.85 25.01 4.04
C ASP A 3 -6.69 23.54 3.72
N LYS A 4 -7.55 23.01 2.83
CA LYS A 4 -7.58 21.59 2.39
C LYS A 4 -6.23 21.10 1.85
N ARG A 5 -5.30 22.01 1.51
CA ARG A 5 -3.96 21.70 0.99
C ARG A 5 -2.96 21.28 2.06
N THR A 6 -3.29 21.40 3.35
CA THR A 6 -2.38 21.10 4.46
C THR A 6 -2.63 19.72 5.06
N ILE A 7 -3.73 19.04 4.73
CA ILE A 7 -4.08 17.75 5.32
C ILE A 7 -3.60 16.64 4.38
N ARG A 8 -2.70 15.79 4.89
CA ARG A 8 -2.24 14.61 4.16
C ARG A 8 -3.32 13.54 4.20
N CYS A 9 -3.64 13.00 3.05
CA CYS A 9 -4.51 11.83 2.89
C CYS A 9 -3.94 10.91 1.83
N ASP A 10 -3.89 9.64 2.13
CA ASP A 10 -3.36 8.60 1.22
C ASP A 10 -4.48 7.70 0.68
N LEU A 11 -5.71 7.84 1.19
CA LEU A 11 -6.85 7.07 0.72
C LEU A 11 -7.52 7.74 -0.48
N ALA A 12 -7.57 7.01 -1.61
CA ALA A 12 -8.24 7.49 -2.83
C ALA A 12 -9.74 7.78 -2.62
N ILE A 13 -10.39 7.01 -1.74
CA ILE A 13 -11.80 7.21 -1.41
C ILE A 13 -12.04 8.54 -0.68
N ASP A 14 -11.18 8.90 0.26
CA ASP A 14 -11.29 10.17 0.98
C ASP A 14 -11.04 11.36 0.06
N MET A 15 -10.08 11.23 -0.88
CA MET A 15 -9.79 12.25 -1.88
C MET A 15 -10.98 12.43 -2.83
N ALA A 16 -11.57 11.33 -3.30
CA ALA A 16 -12.74 11.37 -4.18
C ALA A 16 -13.98 11.96 -3.48
N GLU A 17 -14.21 11.64 -2.21
CA GLU A 17 -15.30 12.21 -1.39
C GLU A 17 -15.08 13.72 -1.17
N ALA A 18 -13.85 14.16 -0.90
CA ALA A 18 -13.52 15.56 -0.65
C ALA A 18 -13.79 16.47 -1.86
N GLU A 19 -13.66 15.94 -3.08
CA GLU A 19 -13.94 16.65 -4.33
C GLU A 19 -15.42 16.52 -4.78
N GLY A 20 -16.28 15.89 -3.96
CA GLY A 20 -17.71 15.71 -4.28
C GLY A 20 -17.97 14.76 -5.45
N LEU A 21 -17.02 13.87 -5.73
CA LEU A 21 -17.00 13.00 -6.91
C LEU A 21 -17.54 11.59 -6.64
N GLY A 22 -18.01 11.31 -5.43
CA GLY A 22 -18.52 9.99 -5.03
C GLY A 22 -19.62 9.42 -5.93
N SER A 23 -20.30 10.27 -6.75
CA SER A 23 -21.34 9.85 -7.70
C SER A 23 -20.91 9.84 -9.16
N LYS A 24 -19.69 10.30 -9.49
CA LYS A 24 -19.21 10.51 -10.87
C LYS A 24 -18.08 9.59 -11.29
N ILE A 25 -17.56 8.78 -10.37
CA ILE A 25 -16.54 7.76 -10.62
C ILE A 25 -17.27 6.42 -10.72
N GLU A 26 -16.84 5.54 -11.62
CA GLU A 26 -17.27 4.15 -11.59
C GLU A 26 -16.90 3.55 -10.22
N SER A 27 -17.82 3.64 -9.27
CA SER A 27 -17.68 3.04 -7.96
C SER A 27 -18.66 1.90 -7.84
N ASP A 28 -18.14 0.70 -7.64
CA ASP A 28 -18.93 -0.46 -7.30
C ASP A 28 -18.90 -0.62 -5.78
N ILE A 29 -20.02 -0.30 -5.12
CA ILE A 29 -20.15 -0.39 -3.66
C ILE A 29 -20.97 -1.64 -3.34
N VAL A 30 -20.31 -2.63 -2.76
CA VAL A 30 -20.94 -3.87 -2.31
C VAL A 30 -20.87 -3.97 -0.80
N SER A 31 -22.03 -4.15 -0.16
CA SER A 31 -22.11 -4.45 1.27
C SER A 31 -22.18 -5.96 1.48
N GLY A 32 -21.24 -6.51 2.23
CA GLY A 32 -21.15 -7.92 2.54
C GLY A 32 -21.62 -8.28 3.95
N LYS A 33 -21.46 -9.56 4.30
CA LYS A 33 -21.71 -10.08 5.66
C LYS A 33 -20.86 -9.31 6.68
N TYR A 34 -21.27 -9.24 7.92
CA TYR A 34 -20.60 -8.54 9.03
C TYR A 34 -20.36 -7.03 8.78
N GLY A 35 -21.12 -6.41 7.89
CA GLY A 35 -20.98 -4.99 7.57
C GLY A 35 -19.69 -4.64 6.84
N VAL A 36 -19.00 -5.59 6.24
CA VAL A 36 -17.85 -5.33 5.37
C VAL A 36 -18.34 -4.64 4.10
N LYS A 37 -17.81 -3.46 3.82
CA LYS A 37 -18.05 -2.73 2.57
C LYS A 37 -16.85 -2.88 1.66
N ARG A 38 -17.11 -3.06 0.37
CA ARG A 38 -16.11 -3.05 -0.70
C ARG A 38 -16.45 -1.93 -1.68
N GLU A 39 -15.50 -1.07 -1.93
CA GLU A 39 -15.62 0.05 -2.85
C GLU A 39 -14.49 -0.03 -3.86
N VAL A 40 -14.80 0.06 -5.13
CA VAL A 40 -13.81 0.03 -6.22
C VAL A 40 -13.87 1.34 -6.97
N ILE A 41 -12.73 1.99 -7.11
CA ILE A 41 -12.56 3.20 -7.90
C ILE A 41 -11.54 2.88 -9.00
N THR A 42 -11.86 3.21 -10.24
CA THR A 42 -10.92 3.09 -11.36
C THR A 42 -10.77 4.45 -12.03
N ILE A 43 -9.55 4.98 -11.98
CA ILE A 43 -9.17 6.22 -12.66
C ILE A 43 -8.52 5.82 -13.98
N LYS A 44 -9.18 6.13 -15.11
CA LYS A 44 -8.81 5.59 -16.42
C LYS A 44 -7.90 6.52 -17.23
N ASN A 45 -8.05 7.83 -17.08
CA ASN A 45 -7.41 8.81 -17.95
C ASN A 45 -6.97 10.07 -17.19
N GLN A 46 -6.24 10.95 -17.89
CA GLN A 46 -5.69 12.16 -17.30
C GLN A 46 -6.79 13.16 -16.86
N ALA A 47 -7.90 13.25 -17.57
CA ALA A 47 -9.00 14.14 -17.18
C ALA A 47 -9.63 13.69 -15.84
N ASP A 48 -9.69 12.38 -15.59
CA ASP A 48 -10.13 11.85 -14.29
C ASP A 48 -9.10 12.15 -13.20
N GLU A 49 -7.79 12.06 -13.48
CA GLU A 49 -6.74 12.47 -12.53
C GLU A 49 -6.85 13.93 -12.14
N GLU A 50 -6.98 14.83 -13.12
CA GLU A 50 -7.08 16.27 -12.89
C GLU A 50 -8.34 16.64 -12.09
N ARG A 51 -9.44 15.96 -12.38
CA ARG A 51 -10.72 16.17 -11.70
C ARG A 51 -10.74 15.67 -10.27
N THR A 52 -10.07 14.53 -10.00
CA THR A 52 -10.13 13.83 -8.70
C THR A 52 -8.93 14.10 -7.81
N GLY A 53 -7.82 14.58 -8.38
CA GLY A 53 -6.53 14.62 -7.70
C GLY A 53 -5.93 13.22 -7.40
N VAL A 54 -6.62 12.14 -7.83
CA VAL A 54 -6.20 10.74 -7.64
C VAL A 54 -5.56 10.24 -8.94
N LYS A 55 -4.39 9.66 -8.84
CA LYS A 55 -3.64 9.15 -10.00
C LYS A 55 -4.34 7.97 -10.68
N ARG A 56 -4.08 7.78 -11.99
CA ARG A 56 -4.60 6.64 -12.76
C ARG A 56 -4.25 5.32 -12.11
N GLY A 57 -5.23 4.43 -12.04
CA GLY A 57 -5.07 3.11 -11.44
C GLY A 57 -6.39 2.56 -10.92
N ARG A 58 -6.32 1.33 -10.42
CA ARG A 58 -7.42 0.68 -9.73
C ARG A 58 -7.20 0.78 -8.23
N TYR A 59 -8.24 1.14 -7.50
CA TYR A 59 -8.26 1.27 -6.05
C TYR A 59 -9.42 0.45 -5.50
N VAL A 60 -9.14 -0.50 -4.66
CA VAL A 60 -10.13 -1.32 -3.95
C VAL A 60 -10.02 -0.97 -2.47
N THR A 61 -11.09 -0.46 -1.88
CA THR A 61 -11.15 -0.18 -0.46
C THR A 61 -12.11 -1.15 0.22
N LEU A 62 -11.60 -1.89 1.19
CA LEU A 62 -12.41 -2.70 2.09
C LEU A 62 -12.54 -1.97 3.42
N THR A 63 -13.77 -1.78 3.89
CA THR A 63 -14.03 -1.12 5.18
C THR A 63 -14.75 -2.09 6.11
N ARG A 64 -14.25 -2.23 7.35
CA ARG A 64 -14.86 -3.01 8.42
C ARG A 64 -15.77 -2.12 9.28
N ARG A 65 -16.74 -2.75 9.95
CA ARG A 65 -17.60 -2.06 10.92
C ARG A 65 -16.82 -1.56 12.14
N GLY A 66 -15.91 -2.37 12.68
CA GLY A 66 -15.06 -2.07 13.84
C GLY A 66 -13.59 -2.23 13.55
N VAL A 67 -12.72 -1.69 14.43
CA VAL A 67 -11.27 -1.90 14.36
C VAL A 67 -10.92 -3.37 14.63
N TYR A 68 -11.63 -4.00 15.54
CA TYR A 68 -11.48 -5.41 15.89
C TYR A 68 -12.68 -6.23 15.40
N ALA A 69 -12.46 -7.49 15.11
CA ALA A 69 -13.52 -8.45 14.82
C ALA A 69 -14.24 -8.81 16.14
N GLU A 70 -15.57 -8.89 16.08
CA GLU A 70 -16.40 -9.31 17.22
C GLU A 70 -16.41 -10.85 17.41
N SER A 71 -15.98 -11.59 16.38
CA SER A 71 -15.88 -13.05 16.39
C SER A 71 -14.80 -13.58 15.44
N ASP A 72 -14.38 -14.83 15.62
CA ASP A 72 -13.46 -15.51 14.71
C ASP A 72 -14.07 -15.67 13.31
N ASP A 73 -15.37 -15.90 13.20
CA ASP A 73 -16.07 -15.97 11.91
C ASP A 73 -15.99 -14.65 11.15
N GLU A 74 -16.17 -13.52 11.83
CA GLU A 74 -16.01 -12.19 11.23
C GLU A 74 -14.57 -11.98 10.76
N LYS A 75 -13.59 -12.35 11.58
CA LYS A 75 -12.16 -12.27 11.25
C LYS A 75 -11.85 -13.08 10.00
N ILE A 76 -12.26 -14.35 9.96
CA ILE A 76 -12.03 -15.24 8.83
C ILE A 76 -12.72 -14.70 7.57
N TYR A 77 -13.96 -14.22 7.69
CA TYR A 77 -14.69 -13.63 6.59
C TYR A 77 -13.95 -12.42 6.00
N PHE A 78 -13.50 -11.50 6.86
CA PHE A 78 -12.77 -10.33 6.41
C PHE A 78 -11.43 -10.70 5.74
N GLN A 79 -10.69 -11.67 6.31
CA GLN A 79 -9.44 -12.18 5.71
C GLN A 79 -9.68 -12.73 4.29
N ARG A 80 -10.79 -13.47 4.09
CA ARG A 80 -11.17 -13.98 2.76
C ARG A 80 -11.53 -12.84 1.79
N CYS A 81 -12.24 -11.82 2.26
CA CYS A 81 -12.54 -10.63 1.46
C CYS A 81 -11.26 -9.90 1.04
N LEU A 82 -10.31 -9.74 1.97
CA LEU A 82 -9.01 -9.10 1.70
C LEU A 82 -8.19 -9.91 0.70
N ALA A 83 -8.07 -11.22 0.92
CA ALA A 83 -7.36 -12.11 0.00
C ALA A 83 -7.97 -12.09 -1.41
N LYS A 84 -9.31 -12.08 -1.51
CA LYS A 84 -10.02 -11.96 -2.79
C LYS A 84 -9.73 -10.63 -3.47
N ALA A 85 -9.78 -9.52 -2.74
CA ALA A 85 -9.51 -8.19 -3.29
C ALA A 85 -8.05 -8.04 -3.78
N ILE A 86 -7.07 -8.60 -3.06
CA ILE A 86 -5.67 -8.63 -3.48
C ILE A 86 -5.55 -9.45 -4.78
N ARG A 87 -6.13 -10.65 -4.83
CA ARG A 87 -6.09 -11.51 -6.02
C ARG A 87 -6.70 -10.83 -7.24
N GLU A 88 -7.91 -10.27 -7.11
CA GLU A 88 -8.57 -9.55 -8.21
C GLU A 88 -7.77 -8.33 -8.67
N THR A 89 -6.99 -7.71 -7.79
CA THR A 89 -6.12 -6.58 -8.16
C THR A 89 -4.87 -7.07 -8.89
N VAL A 90 -4.32 -8.21 -8.51
CA VAL A 90 -3.20 -8.86 -9.23
C VAL A 90 -3.69 -9.37 -10.60
N ASP A 91 -4.84 -10.04 -10.65
CA ASP A 91 -5.44 -10.53 -11.91
C ASP A 91 -5.71 -9.38 -12.89
N PHE A 92 -6.08 -8.19 -12.38
CA PHE A 92 -6.28 -6.98 -13.20
C PHE A 92 -5.00 -6.52 -13.92
N LEU A 93 -3.81 -6.87 -13.41
CA LEU A 93 -2.53 -6.58 -14.06
C LEU A 93 -2.23 -7.51 -15.24
N GLY A 94 -2.98 -8.61 -15.42
CA GLY A 94 -2.80 -9.56 -16.52
C GLY A 94 -1.50 -10.35 -16.45
N LEU A 95 -0.96 -10.56 -15.25
CA LEU A 95 0.27 -11.32 -15.05
C LEU A 95 0.05 -12.83 -15.21
N ASP A 96 1.06 -13.53 -15.68
CA ASP A 96 1.08 -14.98 -15.79
C ASP A 96 0.86 -15.68 -14.44
N SER A 97 0.58 -16.99 -14.48
CA SER A 97 0.34 -17.77 -13.27
C SER A 97 1.60 -18.13 -12.51
N ASP A 98 2.75 -18.19 -13.17
CA ASP A 98 4.05 -18.56 -12.59
C ASP A 98 4.92 -17.31 -12.47
N ILE A 99 4.77 -16.59 -11.35
CA ILE A 99 5.46 -15.33 -11.09
C ILE A 99 6.24 -15.35 -9.79
N THR A 100 7.39 -14.71 -9.81
CA THR A 100 8.16 -14.38 -8.60
C THR A 100 7.62 -13.09 -7.98
N THR A 101 7.21 -13.15 -6.72
CA THR A 101 6.65 -12.01 -6.00
C THR A 101 7.60 -11.52 -4.90
N LEU A 102 7.90 -10.22 -4.91
CA LEU A 102 8.56 -9.53 -3.79
C LEU A 102 7.52 -8.82 -2.92
N VAL A 103 7.40 -9.22 -1.66
CA VAL A 103 6.62 -8.48 -0.66
C VAL A 103 7.54 -7.49 0.05
N LEU A 104 7.23 -6.20 -0.05
CA LEU A 104 8.01 -5.12 0.51
C LEU A 104 7.24 -4.40 1.61
N GLY A 105 7.68 -4.59 2.85
CA GLY A 105 7.14 -3.86 4.00
C GLY A 105 7.79 -2.49 4.14
N LEU A 106 6.98 -1.45 4.31
CA LEU A 106 7.40 -0.07 4.49
C LEU A 106 7.06 0.40 5.91
N GLY A 107 7.52 1.60 6.25
CA GLY A 107 7.27 2.23 7.54
C GLY A 107 8.31 1.90 8.61
N ASN A 108 8.18 2.57 9.76
CA ASN A 108 9.09 2.42 10.90
C ASN A 108 8.65 1.24 11.78
N GLY A 109 9.36 0.13 11.71
CA GLY A 109 9.06 -1.08 12.49
C GLY A 109 9.17 -0.93 14.01
N TYR A 110 9.70 0.18 14.51
CA TYR A 110 9.78 0.50 15.95
C TYR A 110 8.61 1.37 16.44
N MET A 111 7.75 1.85 15.54
CA MET A 111 6.57 2.64 15.86
C MET A 111 5.30 1.84 15.60
N THR A 112 4.49 1.59 16.61
CA THR A 112 3.26 0.76 16.49
C THR A 112 2.32 1.25 15.39
N SER A 113 2.17 2.57 15.23
CA SER A 113 1.32 3.16 14.18
C SER A 113 1.93 3.07 12.76
N ASP A 114 3.18 2.63 12.64
CA ASP A 114 3.92 2.58 11.37
C ASP A 114 4.57 1.20 11.11
N ALA A 115 4.22 0.19 11.92
CA ALA A 115 4.80 -1.14 11.88
C ALA A 115 4.06 -2.14 10.97
N LEU A 116 3.05 -1.71 10.20
CA LEU A 116 2.28 -2.62 9.35
C LEU A 116 3.18 -3.41 8.41
N GLY A 117 4.05 -2.72 7.69
CA GLY A 117 4.94 -3.35 6.71
C GLY A 117 5.87 -4.40 7.33
N LYS A 118 6.44 -4.11 8.50
CA LYS A 118 7.24 -5.07 9.27
C LYS A 118 6.41 -6.31 9.60
N ASN A 119 5.23 -6.13 10.20
CA ASN A 119 4.38 -7.24 10.64
C ASN A 119 3.89 -8.10 9.46
N VAL A 120 3.61 -7.48 8.31
CA VAL A 120 3.27 -8.22 7.09
C VAL A 120 4.45 -9.08 6.64
N CYS A 121 5.66 -8.54 6.56
CA CYS A 121 6.83 -9.29 6.15
C CYS A 121 7.17 -10.45 7.10
N GLU A 122 7.01 -10.26 8.40
CA GLU A 122 7.22 -11.32 9.40
C GLU A 122 6.16 -12.43 9.33
N GLY A 123 4.95 -12.12 8.84
CA GLY A 123 3.86 -13.09 8.65
C GLY A 123 3.87 -13.81 7.31
N ILE A 124 4.70 -13.42 6.35
CA ILE A 124 4.77 -14.05 5.01
C ILE A 124 5.61 -15.32 5.05
N ILE A 125 5.08 -16.40 4.49
CA ILE A 125 5.85 -17.62 4.22
C ILE A 125 6.65 -17.41 2.94
N THR A 126 7.97 -17.31 3.08
CA THR A 126 8.87 -17.15 1.94
C THR A 126 9.18 -18.51 1.29
N THR A 127 9.05 -18.58 -0.03
CA THR A 127 9.18 -19.81 -0.81
C THR A 127 10.29 -19.77 -1.87
N ARG A 128 10.86 -18.58 -2.16
CA ARG A 128 11.92 -18.42 -3.18
C ARG A 128 13.20 -19.16 -2.82
N ARG A 129 13.57 -19.24 -1.55
CA ARG A 129 14.70 -20.03 -1.04
C ARG A 129 14.28 -20.73 0.25
N PRO A 130 13.48 -21.79 0.14
CA PRO A 130 12.91 -22.44 1.30
C PRO A 130 13.98 -23.14 2.13
N GLY A 131 13.80 -23.14 3.44
CA GLY A 131 14.58 -24.00 4.34
C GLY A 131 14.34 -25.50 4.04
N GLU A 132 15.25 -26.37 4.48
CA GLU A 132 15.18 -27.80 4.13
C GLU A 132 13.87 -28.49 4.55
N SER A 133 13.22 -28.03 5.62
CA SER A 133 11.96 -28.59 6.13
C SER A 133 10.75 -28.35 5.22
N ILE A 134 10.84 -27.45 4.25
CA ILE A 134 9.71 -27.04 3.40
C ILE A 134 9.92 -27.47 1.93
N LYS A 135 11.12 -27.91 1.54
CA LYS A 135 11.47 -28.22 0.15
C LYS A 135 10.55 -29.26 -0.53
N ASN A 136 10.02 -30.21 0.21
CA ASN A 136 9.25 -31.31 -0.36
C ASN A 136 7.82 -30.94 -0.78
N ASP A 137 7.29 -29.80 -0.31
CA ASP A 137 5.91 -29.36 -0.57
C ASP A 137 5.84 -28.20 -1.56
N ILE A 138 6.99 -27.67 -1.99
CA ILE A 138 7.08 -26.36 -2.69
C ILE A 138 7.07 -26.46 -4.22
N ASP A 139 7.29 -27.60 -4.83
CA ASP A 139 7.35 -27.75 -6.30
C ASP A 139 6.10 -27.23 -7.06
N LYS A 140 5.06 -26.81 -6.33
CA LYS A 140 3.82 -26.22 -6.87
C LYS A 140 3.50 -24.84 -6.31
N ILE A 141 4.36 -24.27 -5.47
CA ILE A 141 4.10 -22.98 -4.81
C ILE A 141 4.91 -21.90 -5.51
N LYS A 142 4.25 -20.79 -5.83
CA LYS A 142 4.87 -19.61 -6.45
C LYS A 142 6.02 -19.08 -5.61
N GLU A 143 7.04 -18.55 -6.26
CA GLU A 143 8.17 -17.93 -5.57
C GLU A 143 7.78 -16.64 -4.89
N VAL A 144 7.93 -16.58 -3.57
CA VAL A 144 7.68 -15.40 -2.75
C VAL A 144 8.89 -15.12 -1.89
N CYS A 145 9.32 -13.87 -1.87
CA CYS A 145 10.28 -13.34 -0.90
C CYS A 145 9.71 -12.09 -0.23
N ALA A 146 10.17 -11.78 0.97
CA ALA A 146 9.72 -10.65 1.75
C ALA A 146 10.90 -9.88 2.34
N PHE A 147 10.79 -8.55 2.38
CA PHE A 147 11.81 -7.68 2.95
C PHE A 147 11.16 -6.44 3.58
N HIS A 148 11.54 -6.12 4.81
CA HIS A 148 11.14 -4.88 5.47
C HIS A 148 12.21 -3.80 5.26
N ALA A 149 11.89 -2.76 4.49
CA ALA A 149 12.84 -1.71 4.11
C ALA A 149 13.14 -0.72 5.24
N ASN A 150 12.24 -0.63 6.25
CA ASN A 150 12.28 0.41 7.28
C ASN A 150 12.25 1.82 6.68
N VAL A 151 12.53 2.85 7.47
CA VAL A 151 12.52 4.27 7.05
C VAL A 151 13.93 4.83 6.97
N CYS A 152 14.13 5.84 6.13
CA CYS A 152 15.43 6.49 5.94
C CYS A 152 16.04 7.00 7.25
N GLY A 153 15.22 7.50 8.19
CA GLY A 153 15.70 7.97 9.50
C GLY A 153 16.33 6.89 10.38
N VAL A 154 16.06 5.60 10.10
CA VAL A 154 16.66 4.46 10.81
C VAL A 154 17.84 3.87 10.03
N THR A 155 17.71 3.75 8.72
CA THR A 155 18.67 3.03 7.86
C THR A 155 19.69 3.93 7.18
N GLY A 156 19.38 5.23 7.03
CA GLY A 156 20.15 6.16 6.19
C GLY A 156 19.93 5.97 4.68
N VAL A 157 19.04 5.04 4.28
CA VAL A 157 18.72 4.72 2.88
C VAL A 157 17.24 4.90 2.65
N GLU A 158 16.85 5.54 1.54
CA GLU A 158 15.42 5.68 1.19
C GLU A 158 14.83 4.32 0.82
N SER A 159 13.59 4.05 1.27
CA SER A 159 12.91 2.77 0.98
C SER A 159 12.78 2.50 -0.52
N SER A 160 12.67 3.55 -1.35
CA SER A 160 12.65 3.44 -2.81
C SER A 160 14.00 3.03 -3.42
N GLU A 161 15.12 3.38 -2.78
CA GLU A 161 16.46 2.92 -3.19
C GLU A 161 16.64 1.46 -2.86
N VAL A 162 16.19 1.04 -1.67
CA VAL A 162 16.15 -0.37 -1.26
C VAL A 162 15.30 -1.17 -2.24
N ALA A 163 14.09 -0.69 -2.57
CA ALA A 163 13.19 -1.35 -3.50
C ALA A 163 13.85 -1.56 -4.88
N ARG A 164 14.48 -0.53 -5.45
CA ARG A 164 15.20 -0.64 -6.73
C ARG A 164 16.34 -1.64 -6.68
N GLY A 165 17.13 -1.62 -5.60
CA GLY A 165 18.21 -2.59 -5.40
C GLY A 165 17.71 -4.02 -5.38
N LEU A 166 16.64 -4.28 -4.62
CA LEU A 166 16.01 -5.60 -4.54
C LEU A 166 15.41 -6.05 -5.87
N VAL A 167 14.69 -5.15 -6.58
CA VAL A 167 14.12 -5.47 -7.89
C VAL A 167 15.21 -5.81 -8.91
N ASN A 168 16.31 -5.05 -8.94
CA ASN A 168 17.43 -5.31 -9.85
C ASN A 168 18.10 -6.67 -9.59
N GLU A 169 18.21 -7.07 -8.33
CA GLU A 169 18.86 -8.34 -7.95
C GLU A 169 17.91 -9.54 -8.05
N ILE A 170 16.67 -9.40 -7.57
CA ILE A 170 15.69 -10.48 -7.48
C ILE A 170 15.01 -10.71 -8.84
N LYS A 171 14.79 -9.62 -9.59
CA LYS A 171 14.01 -9.59 -10.85
C LYS A 171 12.60 -10.16 -10.67
N PRO A 172 11.83 -9.68 -9.71
CA PRO A 172 10.47 -10.17 -9.49
C PRO A 172 9.56 -9.73 -10.65
N ASP A 173 8.51 -10.50 -10.89
CA ASP A 173 7.44 -10.15 -11.85
C ASP A 173 6.40 -9.22 -11.21
N LEU A 174 6.31 -9.24 -9.88
CA LEU A 174 5.37 -8.43 -9.10
C LEU A 174 6.00 -7.96 -7.79
N VAL A 175 5.79 -6.70 -7.45
CA VAL A 175 6.06 -6.16 -6.11
C VAL A 175 4.75 -5.89 -5.39
N ILE A 176 4.58 -6.42 -4.18
CA ILE A 176 3.47 -6.09 -3.29
C ILE A 176 4.02 -5.28 -2.13
N CYS A 177 3.63 -4.00 -2.03
CA CYS A 177 4.03 -3.13 -0.94
C CYS A 177 2.98 -3.12 0.16
N ALA A 178 3.40 -3.11 1.43
CA ALA A 178 2.53 -2.90 2.58
C ALA A 178 3.03 -1.71 3.41
N ASP A 179 2.14 -0.74 3.70
CA ASP A 179 2.48 0.47 4.45
C ASP A 179 1.32 0.96 5.32
N SER A 180 1.65 1.70 6.35
CA SER A 180 0.71 2.46 7.15
C SER A 180 0.36 3.77 6.45
N LEU A 181 -0.93 4.13 6.38
CA LEU A 181 -1.43 5.29 5.68
C LEU A 181 -1.91 6.39 6.63
N CYS A 182 -2.07 7.60 6.10
CA CYS A 182 -2.84 8.69 6.70
C CYS A 182 -4.25 8.72 6.12
N ALA A 183 -5.27 8.87 6.97
CA ALA A 183 -6.64 9.10 6.56
C ALA A 183 -7.07 10.53 6.86
N PHE A 184 -7.95 11.07 6.01
CA PHE A 184 -8.60 12.35 6.26
C PHE A 184 -9.68 12.23 7.37
N ARG A 185 -10.31 11.07 7.44
CA ARG A 185 -11.43 10.79 8.35
C ARG A 185 -11.00 9.80 9.43
N ALA A 186 -11.23 10.19 10.69
CA ALA A 186 -10.89 9.35 11.85
C ALA A 186 -11.63 8.00 11.86
N ASP A 187 -12.82 7.91 11.27
CA ASP A 187 -13.58 6.66 11.17
C ASP A 187 -12.98 5.64 10.16
N ARG A 188 -11.96 6.02 9.40
CA ARG A 188 -11.19 5.13 8.52
C ARG A 188 -10.03 4.44 9.24
N ILE A 189 -9.55 5.00 10.35
CA ILE A 189 -8.37 4.51 11.07
C ILE A 189 -8.59 3.07 11.56
N GLY A 190 -7.68 2.16 11.19
CA GLY A 190 -7.70 0.74 11.53
C GLY A 190 -8.87 -0.04 10.92
N ARG A 191 -9.74 0.59 10.12
CA ARG A 191 -10.96 0.00 9.57
C ARG A 191 -10.97 -0.11 8.06
N SER A 192 -10.24 0.76 7.36
CA SER A 192 -10.18 0.79 5.89
C SER A 192 -8.87 0.18 5.40
N TYR A 193 -8.96 -0.68 4.40
CA TYR A 193 -7.83 -1.37 3.76
C TYR A 193 -7.88 -1.03 2.29
N GLN A 194 -6.91 -0.27 1.82
CA GLN A 194 -6.81 0.11 0.41
C GLN A 194 -5.81 -0.78 -0.31
N ILE A 195 -6.22 -1.32 -1.45
CA ILE A 195 -5.38 -2.09 -2.37
C ILE A 195 -5.39 -1.33 -3.70
N THR A 196 -4.22 -1.07 -4.27
CA THR A 196 -4.13 -0.29 -5.52
C THR A 196 -3.00 -0.77 -6.42
N THR A 197 -3.20 -0.65 -7.74
CA THR A 197 -2.17 -0.91 -8.76
C THR A 197 -1.24 0.28 -8.98
N ARG A 198 -1.48 1.42 -8.31
CA ARG A 198 -0.70 2.65 -8.55
C ARG A 198 0.64 2.66 -7.83
N GLY A 199 0.83 1.79 -6.87
CA GLY A 199 1.98 1.88 -5.96
C GLY A 199 1.71 2.80 -4.77
N ILE A 200 2.78 3.20 -4.07
CA ILE A 200 2.71 3.93 -2.82
C ILE A 200 3.85 4.94 -2.70
N LYS A 201 3.58 6.03 -2.00
CA LYS A 201 4.59 7.01 -1.65
C LYS A 201 5.10 6.71 -0.25
N ALA A 202 6.29 6.14 -0.15
CA ALA A 202 6.91 5.82 1.13
C ALA A 202 7.06 7.06 2.03
N GLY A 203 6.75 6.89 3.33
CA GLY A 203 6.92 7.95 4.32
C GLY A 203 5.80 8.98 4.37
N SER A 204 4.61 8.64 3.91
CA SER A 204 3.40 9.45 4.12
C SER A 204 2.84 9.30 5.53
N GLY A 205 3.15 8.19 6.24
CA GLY A 205 2.72 7.93 7.61
C GLY A 205 3.33 8.86 8.67
N ALA A 206 2.84 8.77 9.90
CA ALA A 206 3.29 9.57 11.03
C ALA A 206 4.79 9.39 11.30
N GLY A 207 5.53 10.47 11.40
CA GLY A 207 6.93 10.47 11.86
C GLY A 207 8.00 10.63 10.78
N ASN A 208 7.65 10.60 9.51
CA ASN A 208 8.61 10.81 8.41
C ASN A 208 8.67 12.27 7.90
N THR A 209 8.37 13.24 8.74
CA THR A 209 8.91 14.57 8.52
C THR A 209 10.40 14.45 8.78
N THR A 210 11.20 14.35 7.71
CA THR A 210 12.61 14.74 7.79
C THR A 210 12.62 16.09 8.48
N GLY A 211 13.05 16.09 9.75
CA GLY A 211 13.20 17.29 10.51
C GLY A 211 13.99 18.27 9.68
N LYS A 212 13.38 19.38 9.31
CA LYS A 212 14.13 20.61 9.22
C LYS A 212 14.67 20.83 10.62
N MET A 213 15.82 20.26 10.92
CA MET A 213 16.68 20.84 11.92
C MET A 213 16.88 22.27 11.47
N ALA A 214 16.43 23.20 12.28
CA ALA A 214 16.73 24.61 12.16
C ALA A 214 18.25 24.73 12.25
N GLY A 215 18.91 24.68 11.12
CA GLY A 215 20.34 24.87 10.95
C GLY A 215 20.50 25.54 9.60
N ASN A 216 20.81 26.85 9.67
CA ASN A 216 21.18 27.70 8.56
C ASN A 216 22.20 26.98 7.66
N THR A 217 21.76 26.49 6.50
CA THR A 217 22.63 26.26 5.34
C THR A 217 21.91 26.74 4.10
N THR A 218 22.39 27.88 3.63
CA THR A 218 22.14 28.45 2.32
C THR A 218 22.48 27.45 1.23
N GLY A 219 21.51 27.12 0.38
CA GLY A 219 21.81 26.67 -0.96
C GLY A 219 21.36 25.28 -1.34
N LYS A 220 20.36 25.29 -2.20
CA LYS A 220 20.06 24.38 -3.32
C LYS A 220 19.26 23.09 -3.05
N THR A 221 18.17 23.11 -3.77
CA THR A 221 17.30 22.05 -4.28
C THR A 221 16.29 21.48 -3.30
N ALA A 222 15.09 22.07 -3.34
CA ALA A 222 13.84 21.33 -3.22
C ALA A 222 13.83 20.24 -4.31
N GLY A 223 14.54 19.15 -4.07
CA GLY A 223 14.60 17.96 -4.91
C GLY A 223 13.23 17.30 -4.91
N LYS A 224 12.68 17.21 -6.12
CA LYS A 224 11.40 16.64 -6.49
C LYS A 224 11.07 15.37 -5.67
N SER A 225 9.88 15.33 -5.09
CA SER A 225 9.26 14.17 -4.40
C SER A 225 9.19 12.85 -5.21
N ALA A 226 9.64 12.85 -6.45
CA ALA A 226 9.62 11.71 -7.35
C ALA A 226 10.49 10.52 -6.89
N GLY A 227 11.51 10.74 -6.05
CA GLY A 227 12.41 9.67 -5.59
C GLY A 227 11.88 8.76 -4.49
N LYS A 228 10.75 9.12 -3.89
CA LYS A 228 10.14 8.38 -2.77
C LYS A 228 8.95 7.51 -3.17
N GLU A 229 8.54 7.54 -4.41
CA GLU A 229 7.42 6.73 -4.92
C GLU A 229 7.92 5.33 -5.28
N ILE A 230 7.17 4.32 -4.86
CA ILE A 230 7.35 2.92 -5.22
C ILE A 230 6.16 2.56 -6.10
N SER A 231 6.38 2.53 -7.39
CA SER A 231 5.37 2.32 -8.42
C SER A 231 5.99 1.61 -9.62
N GLU A 232 5.17 1.15 -10.54
CA GLU A 232 5.64 0.53 -11.79
C GLU A 232 6.56 1.47 -12.57
N GLU A 233 6.25 2.77 -12.61
CA GLU A 233 7.09 3.75 -13.33
C GLU A 233 8.48 3.92 -12.71
N THR A 234 8.62 3.69 -11.40
CA THR A 234 9.90 3.85 -10.68
C THR A 234 10.71 2.57 -10.57
N LEU A 235 10.05 1.41 -10.62
CA LEU A 235 10.68 0.10 -10.46
C LEU A 235 10.81 -0.68 -11.77
N GLY A 236 10.01 -0.36 -12.80
CA GLY A 236 9.98 -1.08 -14.08
C GLY A 236 9.28 -2.44 -14.00
N VAL A 237 8.60 -2.73 -12.89
CA VAL A 237 7.80 -3.95 -12.68
C VAL A 237 6.46 -3.58 -12.05
N PRO A 238 5.37 -4.33 -12.32
CA PRO A 238 4.06 -4.11 -11.72
C PRO A 238 4.13 -4.02 -10.20
N VAL A 239 3.37 -3.05 -9.63
CA VAL A 239 3.32 -2.82 -8.19
C VAL A 239 1.87 -2.84 -7.71
N VAL A 240 1.59 -3.66 -6.70
CA VAL A 240 0.35 -3.59 -5.91
C VAL A 240 0.69 -3.04 -4.54
N ALA A 241 0.05 -1.97 -4.13
CA ALA A 241 0.22 -1.43 -2.79
C ALA A 241 -1.00 -1.75 -1.91
N ILE A 242 -0.74 -2.14 -0.68
CA ILE A 242 -1.73 -2.41 0.36
C ILE A 242 -1.46 -1.45 1.50
N GLY A 243 -2.46 -0.68 1.88
CA GLY A 243 -2.32 0.29 2.96
C GLY A 243 -3.50 0.31 3.91
N VAL A 244 -3.18 0.55 5.18
CA VAL A 244 -4.17 0.69 6.25
C VAL A 244 -3.87 1.98 7.00
N PRO A 245 -4.82 2.91 7.15
CA PRO A 245 -4.60 4.12 7.91
C PRO A 245 -4.52 3.83 9.42
N PHE A 246 -3.48 4.36 10.04
CA PHE A 246 -3.27 4.34 11.49
C PHE A 246 -3.11 5.74 12.09
N VAL A 247 -3.11 6.77 11.25
CA VAL A 247 -3.04 8.18 11.64
C VAL A 247 -3.95 9.05 10.77
#